data_dd42c7b32e3d61239cc56d8cdb023bc2
#
_entry.id   dd42c7b32e3d61239cc56d8cdb023bc2
#
_cell.length_a   1.000
_cell.length_b   1.000
_cell.length_c   1.000
_cell.angle_alpha   90.00
_cell.angle_beta   90.00
_cell.angle_gamma   90.00
#
_symmetry.space_group_name_H-M   'P 1'
#
loop_
_entity.id
_entity.type
_entity.pdbx_description
1 polymer ?
#
loop_
_entity_poly.entity_id
_entity_poly.type
_entity_poly.pdbx_seq_one_letter_code
_entity_poly.pdbx_strand_id
1 'polypeptide(L)'
;MSSRRDRKSRREPPAPAPGAEQAKLTVPPELAGERMDRIIAAMVPDVSRTLARRIIDQGGVLMGGRRCRVASRALNAGESVVVTWHPKVMEPPIVPLRPVYSDQRIAILSKPAGQHVQGTELGDRGTLVREIARFYGPDARVVHRLDAPASGAIAVGLDPEAVNELGYQVREHTMERGYLAVTAGTPPEGRCTLRMRQEGRAMRVAKADEEGMDAATHVTVLSTRLGRSLVALRLETGRTHQVRVHLSGMGSPIIGDPQYGGTKASRLCLHAVRLALTHPDGQAVCVEVPPDPDFWEAAGFEAPPDLMETLARTFSIAPPIG
;
A
#
# COMPACT_ATOMS: atom_id res chain seq x y z
N MET A 1 41.85 -2.50 18.22
CA MET A 1 40.47 -2.98 18.08
C MET A 1 39.55 -1.76 18.01
N SER A 2 39.34 -1.23 16.84
CA SER A 2 38.62 0.04 16.63
C SER A 2 37.25 -0.21 16.00
N SER A 3 36.29 0.38 16.62
CA SER A 3 34.85 0.41 16.43
C SER A 3 34.42 0.61 14.97
N ARG A 4 33.80 -0.40 14.37
CA ARG A 4 32.93 -0.29 13.19
C ARG A 4 31.49 -0.09 13.67
N ARG A 5 31.15 1.09 14.12
CA ARG A 5 29.77 1.55 14.26
C ARG A 5 29.56 2.81 13.43
N ASP A 6 28.41 2.86 12.74
CA ASP A 6 27.78 4.01 12.13
C ASP A 6 28.30 4.52 10.77
N ARG A 7 27.85 3.83 9.71
CA ARG A 7 27.38 4.51 8.50
C ARG A 7 26.05 3.91 8.05
N LYS A 8 24.98 4.14 8.81
CA LYS A 8 23.64 4.17 8.19
C LYS A 8 23.63 5.34 7.23
N SER A 9 23.78 5.06 5.93
CA SER A 9 23.62 6.05 4.87
C SER A 9 22.32 6.82 5.11
N ARG A 10 22.43 8.12 5.32
CA ARG A 10 21.30 9.04 5.28
C ARG A 10 20.71 8.93 3.88
N ARG A 11 19.69 8.11 3.69
CA ARG A 11 18.93 8.10 2.45
C ARG A 11 18.37 9.51 2.27
N GLU A 12 18.73 10.15 1.18
CA GLU A 12 18.09 11.40 0.79
C GLU A 12 16.56 11.17 0.73
N PRO A 13 15.78 12.15 1.19
CA PRO A 13 14.33 12.05 1.05
C PRO A 13 13.99 11.87 -0.43
N PRO A 14 13.04 10.99 -0.77
CA PRO A 14 12.64 10.76 -2.15
C PRO A 14 12.14 12.06 -2.78
N ALA A 15 12.33 12.23 -4.08
CA ALA A 15 11.86 13.39 -4.81
C ALA A 15 10.33 13.57 -4.61
N PRO A 16 9.84 14.80 -4.45
CA PRO A 16 8.43 15.05 -4.17
C PRO A 16 7.52 14.56 -5.31
N ALA A 17 6.27 14.26 -4.97
CA ALA A 17 5.23 13.87 -5.94
C ALA A 17 5.01 15.01 -6.97
N PRO A 18 4.52 14.72 -8.18
CA PRO A 18 4.22 15.74 -9.17
C PRO A 18 3.32 16.85 -8.60
N GLY A 19 3.74 18.12 -8.73
CA GLY A 19 3.05 19.28 -8.19
C GLY A 19 3.21 19.50 -6.68
N ALA A 20 3.96 18.66 -5.98
CA ALA A 20 4.33 18.91 -4.59
C ALA A 20 5.57 19.79 -4.49
N GLU A 21 5.58 20.64 -3.50
CA GLU A 21 6.71 21.49 -3.13
C GLU A 21 7.43 20.90 -1.91
N GLN A 22 8.73 21.13 -1.81
CA GLN A 22 9.54 20.68 -0.69
C GLN A 22 10.56 21.75 -0.30
N ALA A 23 10.66 22.02 1.00
CA ALA A 23 11.68 22.87 1.58
C ALA A 23 12.48 22.10 2.63
N LYS A 24 13.79 22.23 2.59
CA LYS A 24 14.70 21.77 3.65
C LYS A 24 15.18 22.97 4.44
N LEU A 25 14.80 23.03 5.70
CA LEU A 25 15.09 24.13 6.60
C LEU A 25 16.13 23.70 7.64
N THR A 26 17.03 24.60 7.98
CA THR A 26 17.87 24.51 9.18
C THR A 26 17.55 25.69 10.04
N VAL A 27 17.16 25.46 11.30
CA VAL A 27 16.74 26.51 12.24
C VAL A 27 17.90 27.45 12.53
N PRO A 28 17.80 28.72 12.18
CA PRO A 28 18.84 29.69 12.45
C PRO A 28 18.81 30.10 13.95
N PRO A 29 19.91 30.65 14.50
CA PRO A 29 20.00 31.01 15.91
C PRO A 29 18.91 31.96 16.41
N GLU A 30 18.48 32.90 15.59
CA GLU A 30 17.44 33.90 15.90
C GLU A 30 16.03 33.33 16.04
N LEU A 31 15.78 32.13 15.52
CA LEU A 31 14.51 31.41 15.67
C LEU A 31 14.61 30.23 16.65
N ALA A 32 15.72 30.09 17.35
CA ALA A 32 15.89 29.04 18.34
C ALA A 32 14.85 29.15 19.48
N GLY A 33 14.25 28.04 19.85
CA GLY A 33 13.19 27.98 20.87
C GLY A 33 11.80 28.34 20.36
N GLU A 34 11.68 28.86 19.15
CA GLU A 34 10.37 29.12 18.53
C GLU A 34 9.66 27.82 18.17
N ARG A 35 8.34 27.93 18.07
CA ARG A 35 7.45 26.84 17.68
C ARG A 35 7.63 26.46 16.21
N MET A 36 7.58 25.17 15.89
CA MET A 36 7.71 24.64 14.52
C MET A 36 6.76 25.32 13.53
N ASP A 37 5.48 25.55 13.90
CA ASP A 37 4.50 26.19 13.01
C ASP A 37 4.88 27.63 12.67
N ARG A 38 5.58 28.35 13.56
CA ARG A 38 6.09 29.70 13.34
C ARG A 38 7.35 29.68 12.47
N ILE A 39 8.29 28.78 12.78
CA ILE A 39 9.55 28.64 12.04
C ILE A 39 9.27 28.32 10.57
N ILE A 40 8.36 27.35 10.30
CA ILE A 40 7.99 27.00 8.93
C ILE A 40 7.37 28.19 8.21
N ALA A 41 6.44 28.92 8.85
CA ALA A 41 5.81 30.09 8.25
C ALA A 41 6.77 31.29 8.04
N ALA A 42 7.83 31.38 8.83
CA ALA A 42 8.85 32.43 8.67
C ALA A 42 9.88 32.10 7.56
N MET A 43 10.15 30.81 7.34
CA MET A 43 11.25 30.37 6.47
C MET A 43 10.79 29.81 5.13
N VAL A 44 9.51 29.46 4.96
CA VAL A 44 8.98 28.91 3.71
C VAL A 44 8.10 29.98 3.03
N PRO A 45 8.48 30.49 1.87
CA PRO A 45 7.65 31.42 1.12
C PRO A 45 6.25 30.84 0.86
N ASP A 46 5.24 31.70 0.87
CA ASP A 46 3.82 31.36 0.61
C ASP A 46 3.17 30.35 1.58
N VAL A 47 3.87 29.94 2.65
CA VAL A 47 3.34 29.08 3.70
C VAL A 47 2.93 29.92 4.91
N SER A 48 1.64 30.23 5.03
CA SER A 48 1.08 30.86 6.22
C SER A 48 1.18 29.93 7.43
N ARG A 49 1.11 30.50 8.66
CA ARG A 49 1.09 29.70 9.89
C ARG A 49 -0.06 28.71 9.95
N THR A 50 -1.22 29.04 9.38
CA THR A 50 -2.36 28.13 9.29
C THR A 50 -2.04 26.97 8.35
N LEU A 51 -1.42 27.24 7.19
CA LEU A 51 -0.97 26.21 6.28
C LEU A 51 0.12 25.34 6.90
N ALA A 52 1.09 25.93 7.61
CA ALA A 52 2.13 25.20 8.32
C ALA A 52 1.54 24.19 9.32
N ARG A 53 0.52 24.59 10.10
CA ARG A 53 -0.19 23.67 11.01
C ARG A 53 -0.88 22.52 10.31
N ARG A 54 -1.53 22.79 9.17
CA ARG A 54 -2.15 21.75 8.33
C ARG A 54 -1.10 20.76 7.80
N ILE A 55 0.02 21.27 7.27
CA ILE A 55 1.14 20.44 6.77
C ILE A 55 1.67 19.54 7.90
N ILE A 56 1.87 20.10 9.11
CA ILE A 56 2.34 19.34 10.27
C ILE A 56 1.32 18.27 10.68
N ASP A 57 0.03 18.60 10.77
CA ASP A 57 -1.04 17.65 11.12
C ASP A 57 -1.18 16.52 10.11
N GLN A 58 -1.05 16.84 8.83
CA GLN A 58 -1.06 15.84 7.75
C GLN A 58 0.20 14.94 7.77
N GLY A 59 1.24 15.30 8.54
CA GLY A 59 2.50 14.58 8.62
C GLY A 59 3.46 14.90 7.47
N GLY A 60 3.31 16.05 6.83
CA GLY A 60 4.21 16.54 5.77
C GLY A 60 5.55 17.08 6.29
N VAL A 61 5.83 16.99 7.60
CA VAL A 61 7.08 17.45 8.20
C VAL A 61 7.89 16.29 8.74
N LEU A 62 9.15 16.19 8.31
CA LEU A 62 10.12 15.19 8.75
C LEU A 62 11.27 15.85 9.52
N MET A 63 11.65 15.24 10.65
CA MET A 63 12.84 15.57 11.45
C MET A 63 13.66 14.30 11.64
N GLY A 64 14.91 14.30 11.24
CA GLY A 64 15.76 13.11 11.31
C GLY A 64 15.14 11.87 10.65
N GLY A 65 14.37 12.05 9.57
CA GLY A 65 13.66 10.98 8.86
C GLY A 65 12.35 10.52 9.52
N ARG A 66 11.94 11.10 10.65
CA ARG A 66 10.69 10.77 11.36
C ARG A 66 9.67 11.88 11.22
N ARG A 67 8.39 11.52 11.08
CA ARG A 67 7.31 12.51 11.02
C ARG A 67 7.13 13.23 12.35
N CYS A 68 7.04 14.55 12.29
CA CYS A 68 6.66 15.39 13.44
C CYS A 68 5.27 15.97 13.20
N ARG A 69 4.35 15.77 14.19
CA ARG A 69 2.96 16.26 14.13
C ARG A 69 2.61 17.24 15.23
N VAL A 70 3.62 17.71 15.96
CA VAL A 70 3.43 18.64 17.08
C VAL A 70 3.78 20.04 16.62
N ALA A 71 2.79 20.81 16.18
CA ALA A 71 2.98 22.18 15.69
C ALA A 71 3.57 23.14 16.74
N SER A 72 3.32 22.86 18.02
CA SER A 72 3.84 23.64 19.15
C SER A 72 5.25 23.23 19.59
N ARG A 73 5.87 22.20 18.97
CA ARG A 73 7.22 21.77 19.30
C ARG A 73 8.20 22.92 19.09
N ALA A 74 8.96 23.26 20.14
CA ALA A 74 10.07 24.18 20.03
C ALA A 74 11.25 23.50 19.30
N LEU A 75 11.93 24.23 18.44
CA LEU A 75 13.10 23.75 17.71
C LEU A 75 14.32 24.53 18.14
N ASN A 76 15.46 23.84 18.25
CA ASN A 76 16.73 24.45 18.61
C ASN A 76 17.49 24.91 17.36
N ALA A 77 18.43 25.85 17.52
CA ALA A 77 19.35 26.24 16.44
C ALA A 77 20.08 25.02 15.89
N GLY A 78 20.19 24.96 14.54
CA GLY A 78 20.84 23.85 13.83
C GLY A 78 19.96 22.61 13.63
N GLU A 79 18.78 22.48 14.24
CA GLU A 79 17.85 21.40 13.92
C GLU A 79 17.36 21.55 12.48
N SER A 80 17.32 20.42 11.76
CA SER A 80 16.87 20.40 10.36
C SER A 80 15.51 19.73 10.22
N VAL A 81 14.63 20.37 9.45
CA VAL A 81 13.31 19.84 9.09
C VAL A 81 13.14 19.82 7.57
N VAL A 82 12.47 18.81 7.07
CA VAL A 82 12.03 18.73 5.67
C VAL A 82 10.53 18.92 5.66
N VAL A 83 10.06 19.94 4.98
CA VAL A 83 8.63 20.28 4.84
C VAL A 83 8.23 19.94 3.42
N THR A 84 7.21 19.12 3.24
CA THR A 84 6.67 18.74 1.94
C THR A 84 5.17 19.03 1.92
N TRP A 85 4.70 19.76 0.93
CA TRP A 85 3.29 20.13 0.80
C TRP A 85 2.89 20.20 -0.68
N HIS A 86 1.60 20.28 -0.91
CA HIS A 86 1.04 20.53 -2.23
C HIS A 86 0.20 21.80 -2.17
N PRO A 87 0.40 22.81 -3.05
CA PRO A 87 -0.30 24.10 -2.99
C PRO A 87 -1.84 23.99 -3.05
N LYS A 88 -2.33 22.96 -3.71
CA LYS A 88 -3.77 22.64 -3.84
C LYS A 88 -4.21 21.53 -2.90
N VAL A 89 -3.69 21.48 -1.66
CA VAL A 89 -3.96 20.37 -0.73
C VAL A 89 -5.45 20.31 -0.39
N MET A 90 -6.09 19.28 -0.91
CA MET A 90 -7.31 18.75 -0.31
C MET A 90 -6.90 17.82 0.82
N GLU A 91 -7.48 18.02 2.01
CA GLU A 91 -7.29 17.08 3.11
C GLU A 91 -7.83 15.70 2.67
N PRO A 92 -7.01 14.65 2.66
CA PRO A 92 -7.53 13.32 2.32
C PRO A 92 -8.62 12.94 3.32
N PRO A 93 -9.73 12.36 2.86
CA PRO A 93 -10.81 11.95 3.74
C PRO A 93 -10.33 10.90 4.74
N ILE A 94 -10.84 10.96 5.96
CA ILE A 94 -10.70 9.88 6.92
C ILE A 94 -11.70 8.79 6.52
N VAL A 95 -11.17 7.61 6.20
CA VAL A 95 -11.98 6.46 5.83
C VAL A 95 -12.10 5.55 7.06
N PRO A 96 -13.31 5.24 7.54
CA PRO A 96 -13.51 4.33 8.65
C PRO A 96 -12.92 2.96 8.36
N LEU A 97 -12.32 2.34 9.38
CA LEU A 97 -11.87 0.95 9.30
C LEU A 97 -13.08 0.02 9.12
N ARG A 98 -12.90 -1.01 8.29
CA ARG A 98 -13.91 -2.06 8.03
C ARG A 98 -13.33 -3.42 8.43
N PRO A 99 -13.34 -3.79 9.73
CA PRO A 99 -12.89 -5.10 10.16
C PRO A 99 -13.85 -6.18 9.66
N VAL A 100 -13.31 -7.23 9.06
CA VAL A 100 -14.03 -8.44 8.62
C VAL A 100 -13.74 -9.62 9.53
N TYR A 101 -12.61 -9.54 10.25
CA TYR A 101 -12.24 -10.41 11.36
C TYR A 101 -11.44 -9.56 12.37
N SER A 102 -11.67 -9.76 13.65
CA SER A 102 -10.87 -9.11 14.70
C SER A 102 -11.00 -9.85 16.01
N ASP A 103 -9.88 -10.04 16.70
CA ASP A 103 -9.79 -10.53 18.06
C ASP A 103 -8.79 -9.69 18.88
N GLN A 104 -8.17 -10.26 19.92
CA GLN A 104 -7.21 -9.56 20.76
C GLN A 104 -5.82 -9.42 20.14
N ARG A 105 -5.45 -10.28 19.18
CA ARG A 105 -4.12 -10.43 18.62
C ARG A 105 -4.00 -9.91 17.19
N ILE A 106 -5.03 -10.15 16.37
CA ILE A 106 -5.01 -9.81 14.95
C ILE A 106 -6.31 -9.15 14.50
N ALA A 107 -6.22 -8.41 13.40
CA ALA A 107 -7.40 -7.98 12.65
C ALA A 107 -7.17 -8.18 11.15
N ILE A 108 -8.24 -8.53 10.42
CA ILE A 108 -8.27 -8.50 8.96
C ILE A 108 -9.28 -7.43 8.57
N LEU A 109 -8.83 -6.46 7.78
CA LEU A 109 -9.64 -5.31 7.38
C LEU A 109 -9.96 -5.39 5.89
N SER A 110 -11.13 -4.93 5.49
CA SER A 110 -11.47 -4.65 4.09
C SER A 110 -11.04 -3.21 3.75
N LYS A 111 -9.91 -3.05 3.07
CA LYS A 111 -9.41 -1.75 2.62
C LYS A 111 -10.21 -1.29 1.39
N PRO A 112 -10.81 -0.10 1.37
CA PRO A 112 -11.44 0.43 0.16
C PRO A 112 -10.40 0.82 -0.91
N ALA A 113 -10.84 0.92 -2.16
CA ALA A 113 -10.04 1.48 -3.24
C ALA A 113 -9.71 2.95 -2.97
N GLY A 114 -8.56 3.41 -3.43
CA GLY A 114 -8.10 4.80 -3.26
C GLY A 114 -7.43 5.11 -1.93
N GLN A 115 -7.62 4.31 -0.88
CA GLN A 115 -6.94 4.52 0.41
C GLN A 115 -5.49 4.03 0.35
N HIS A 116 -4.55 4.92 0.68
CA HIS A 116 -3.15 4.54 0.87
C HIS A 116 -2.97 3.70 2.13
N VAL A 117 -2.18 2.63 2.06
CA VAL A 117 -1.81 1.85 3.25
C VAL A 117 -0.86 2.65 4.12
N GLN A 118 0.18 3.24 3.54
CA GLN A 118 1.22 4.00 4.22
C GLN A 118 1.27 5.43 3.71
N GLY A 119 1.84 6.33 4.52
CA GLY A 119 2.03 7.72 4.15
C GLY A 119 3.00 7.91 2.98
N THR A 120 2.79 9.00 2.28
CA THR A 120 3.68 9.54 1.23
C THR A 120 4.48 10.72 1.79
N GLU A 121 5.30 11.36 0.97
CA GLU A 121 6.05 12.57 1.36
C GLU A 121 5.10 13.68 1.82
N LEU A 122 3.90 13.75 1.26
CA LEU A 122 2.89 14.76 1.59
C LEU A 122 2.25 14.56 2.96
N GLY A 123 2.34 13.35 3.52
CA GLY A 123 1.79 13.04 4.83
C GLY A 123 1.21 11.65 4.92
N ASP A 124 0.49 11.40 6.00
CA ASP A 124 -0.14 10.10 6.29
C ASP A 124 -1.59 10.22 6.77
N ARG A 125 -2.19 11.41 6.72
CA ARG A 125 -3.61 11.59 7.05
C ARG A 125 -4.48 10.73 6.12
N GLY A 126 -5.47 10.05 6.68
CA GLY A 126 -6.37 9.15 5.93
C GLY A 126 -5.72 7.83 5.49
N THR A 127 -4.44 7.60 5.80
CA THR A 127 -3.82 6.30 5.51
C THR A 127 -4.29 5.23 6.46
N LEU A 128 -4.32 3.98 5.97
CA LEU A 128 -4.74 2.85 6.77
C LEU A 128 -3.90 2.69 8.05
N VAL A 129 -2.56 2.84 7.94
CA VAL A 129 -1.64 2.73 9.11
C VAL A 129 -1.97 3.76 10.18
N ARG A 130 -2.31 4.99 9.81
CA ARG A 130 -2.69 6.03 10.79
C ARG A 130 -4.01 5.72 11.45
N GLU A 131 -5.01 5.28 10.69
CA GLU A 131 -6.32 4.94 11.25
C GLU A 131 -6.26 3.68 12.13
N ILE A 132 -5.47 2.67 11.76
CA ILE A 132 -5.19 1.49 12.59
C ILE A 132 -4.58 1.90 13.94
N ALA A 133 -3.55 2.74 13.93
CA ALA A 133 -2.89 3.20 15.16
C ALA A 133 -3.83 4.01 16.06
N ARG A 134 -4.80 4.74 15.49
CA ARG A 134 -5.82 5.47 16.27
C ARG A 134 -6.86 4.56 16.89
N PHE A 135 -7.25 3.50 16.20
CA PHE A 135 -8.34 2.62 16.61
C PHE A 135 -7.86 1.47 17.51
N TYR A 136 -6.78 0.78 17.11
CA TYR A 136 -6.23 -0.37 17.82
C TYR A 136 -5.05 -0.05 18.74
N GLY A 137 -4.53 1.16 18.68
CA GLY A 137 -3.39 1.57 19.51
C GLY A 137 -2.05 1.62 18.75
N PRO A 138 -1.00 2.14 19.43
CA PRO A 138 0.28 2.45 18.80
C PRO A 138 1.12 1.22 18.43
N ASP A 139 0.79 0.03 18.91
CA ASP A 139 1.52 -1.21 18.61
C ASP A 139 0.98 -1.94 17.39
N ALA A 140 -0.26 -1.65 17.00
CA ALA A 140 -0.90 -2.26 15.84
C ALA A 140 -0.21 -1.87 14.53
N ARG A 141 0.08 -2.87 13.67
CA ARG A 141 0.79 -2.68 12.40
C ARG A 141 0.19 -3.55 11.29
N VAL A 142 0.14 -2.99 10.08
CA VAL A 142 -0.04 -3.82 8.88
C VAL A 142 1.21 -4.66 8.62
N VAL A 143 1.06 -5.90 8.23
CA VAL A 143 2.18 -6.83 7.96
C VAL A 143 2.48 -6.98 6.48
N HIS A 144 1.54 -6.59 5.62
CA HIS A 144 1.74 -6.50 4.17
C HIS A 144 1.05 -5.25 3.61
N ARG A 145 1.07 -5.08 2.29
CA ARG A 145 0.47 -3.91 1.66
C ARG A 145 -0.40 -4.28 0.47
N LEU A 146 -1.38 -3.43 0.22
CA LEU A 146 -2.11 -3.33 -1.05
C LEU A 146 -1.79 -2.00 -1.72
N ASP A 147 -1.83 -1.97 -3.04
CA ASP A 147 -1.73 -0.72 -3.79
C ASP A 147 -2.89 0.22 -3.40
N ALA A 148 -2.66 1.54 -3.44
CA ALA A 148 -3.71 2.49 -3.09
C ALA A 148 -5.00 2.29 -3.91
N PRO A 149 -4.95 2.11 -5.25
CA PRO A 149 -6.16 1.91 -6.05
C PRO A 149 -6.81 0.52 -5.90
N ALA A 150 -6.09 -0.49 -5.34
CA ALA A 150 -6.65 -1.81 -5.08
C ALA A 150 -7.47 -1.81 -3.78
N SER A 151 -8.44 -2.72 -3.68
CA SER A 151 -9.26 -2.94 -2.48
C SER A 151 -9.12 -4.35 -1.93
N GLY A 152 -9.73 -4.64 -0.77
CA GLY A 152 -9.87 -5.99 -0.21
C GLY A 152 -9.08 -6.25 1.05
N ALA A 153 -8.88 -7.53 1.36
CA ALA A 153 -8.35 -8.02 2.62
C ALA A 153 -6.90 -7.59 2.90
N ILE A 154 -6.65 -7.09 4.10
CA ILE A 154 -5.32 -6.74 4.60
C ILE A 154 -5.18 -7.14 6.07
N ALA A 155 -4.09 -7.83 6.42
CA ALA A 155 -3.81 -8.30 7.78
C ALA A 155 -3.10 -7.24 8.63
N VAL A 156 -3.47 -7.22 9.91
CA VAL A 156 -2.94 -6.33 10.95
C VAL A 156 -2.60 -7.18 12.17
N GLY A 157 -1.38 -7.07 12.67
CA GLY A 157 -1.03 -7.51 14.01
C GLY A 157 -1.35 -6.41 15.01
N LEU A 158 -1.99 -6.74 16.12
CA LEU A 158 -2.44 -5.78 17.14
C LEU A 158 -1.44 -5.62 18.29
N ASP A 159 -0.53 -6.56 18.45
CA ASP A 159 0.59 -6.52 19.39
C ASP A 159 1.92 -6.85 18.68
N PRO A 160 3.08 -6.56 19.30
CA PRO A 160 4.38 -6.76 18.67
C PRO A 160 4.68 -8.22 18.29
N GLU A 161 4.19 -9.20 19.07
CA GLU A 161 4.39 -10.63 18.79
C GLU A 161 3.56 -11.04 17.57
N ALA A 162 2.28 -10.69 17.52
CA ALA A 162 1.42 -10.94 16.36
C ALA A 162 1.96 -10.27 15.09
N VAL A 163 2.51 -9.04 15.19
CA VAL A 163 3.16 -8.36 14.07
C VAL A 163 4.36 -9.14 13.54
N ASN A 164 5.19 -9.70 14.46
CA ASN A 164 6.36 -10.49 14.09
C ASN A 164 5.96 -11.82 13.45
N GLU A 165 5.00 -12.55 14.03
CA GLU A 165 4.49 -13.82 13.54
C GLU A 165 3.85 -13.69 12.15
N LEU A 166 2.93 -12.76 11.98
CA LEU A 166 2.32 -12.51 10.68
C LEU A 166 3.35 -11.98 9.66
N GLY A 167 4.29 -11.15 10.11
CA GLY A 167 5.39 -10.67 9.29
C GLY A 167 6.32 -11.79 8.83
N TYR A 168 6.54 -12.81 9.67
CA TYR A 168 7.25 -14.03 9.30
C TYR A 168 6.51 -14.79 8.20
N GLN A 169 5.20 -15.04 8.35
CA GLN A 169 4.39 -15.72 7.34
C GLN A 169 4.40 -15.01 5.97
N VAL A 170 4.44 -13.67 5.97
CA VAL A 170 4.57 -12.90 4.73
C VAL A 170 5.93 -13.11 4.07
N ARG A 171 7.03 -13.14 4.84
CA ARG A 171 8.40 -13.35 4.34
C ARG A 171 8.62 -14.75 3.82
N GLU A 172 8.12 -15.75 4.56
CA GLU A 172 8.23 -17.17 4.19
C GLU A 172 7.17 -17.62 3.19
N HIS A 173 6.34 -16.68 2.72
CA HIS A 173 5.28 -16.92 1.74
C HIS A 173 4.21 -17.95 2.17
N THR A 174 4.05 -18.18 3.47
CA THR A 174 3.03 -19.10 4.02
C THR A 174 1.66 -18.44 4.21
N MET A 175 1.59 -17.11 4.21
CA MET A 175 0.32 -16.37 4.17
C MET A 175 -0.25 -16.40 2.74
N GLU A 176 -1.38 -17.07 2.54
CA GLU A 176 -2.06 -17.11 1.25
C GLU A 176 -2.77 -15.79 0.96
N ARG A 177 -2.54 -15.25 -0.24
CA ARG A 177 -3.14 -13.99 -0.72
C ARG A 177 -3.79 -14.24 -2.07
N GLY A 178 -5.11 -14.32 -2.06
CA GLY A 178 -5.95 -14.49 -3.23
C GLY A 178 -6.51 -13.16 -3.72
N TYR A 179 -6.45 -12.94 -5.03
CA TYR A 179 -6.96 -11.73 -5.67
C TYR A 179 -7.98 -12.08 -6.74
N LEU A 180 -8.88 -11.14 -6.99
CA LEU A 180 -9.79 -11.11 -8.10
C LEU A 180 -9.49 -9.89 -8.95
N ALA A 181 -9.42 -10.07 -10.26
CA ALA A 181 -9.24 -8.96 -11.20
C ALA A 181 -10.16 -9.13 -12.43
N VAL A 182 -10.50 -8.01 -13.06
CA VAL A 182 -11.11 -8.02 -14.40
C VAL A 182 -10.10 -7.45 -15.40
N THR A 183 -9.78 -8.23 -16.43
CA THR A 183 -8.78 -7.90 -17.44
C THR A 183 -9.41 -7.55 -18.79
N ALA A 184 -8.69 -6.74 -19.57
CA ALA A 184 -8.95 -6.58 -21.00
C ALA A 184 -8.31 -7.78 -21.75
N GLY A 185 -9.12 -8.61 -22.40
CA GLY A 185 -8.66 -9.88 -22.97
C GLY A 185 -8.57 -11.00 -21.94
N THR A 186 -8.07 -12.15 -22.38
CA THR A 186 -7.95 -13.37 -21.59
C THR A 186 -6.49 -13.71 -21.38
N PRO A 187 -5.95 -13.63 -20.15
CA PRO A 187 -4.57 -14.01 -19.90
C PRO A 187 -4.39 -15.53 -20.03
N PRO A 188 -3.17 -15.99 -20.34
CA PRO A 188 -2.82 -17.40 -20.20
C PRO A 188 -3.03 -17.88 -18.77
N GLU A 189 -3.61 -19.06 -18.60
CA GLU A 189 -3.75 -19.70 -17.30
C GLU A 189 -2.46 -20.36 -16.84
N GLY A 190 -2.34 -20.57 -15.53
CA GLY A 190 -1.21 -21.24 -14.92
C GLY A 190 -0.25 -20.29 -14.21
N ARG A 191 0.99 -20.72 -14.05
CA ARG A 191 2.02 -20.02 -13.26
C ARG A 191 2.79 -19.02 -14.13
N CYS A 192 2.56 -17.73 -13.90
CA CYS A 192 3.34 -16.63 -14.49
C CYS A 192 4.59 -16.36 -13.65
N THR A 193 5.77 -16.42 -14.27
CA THR A 193 7.08 -16.20 -13.64
C THR A 193 7.88 -15.07 -14.29
N LEU A 194 7.20 -14.10 -14.87
CA LEU A 194 7.86 -12.95 -15.48
C LEU A 194 8.64 -12.17 -14.41
N ARG A 195 9.97 -12.07 -14.60
CA ARG A 195 10.83 -11.32 -13.70
C ARG A 195 10.50 -9.84 -13.76
N MET A 196 10.62 -9.18 -12.63
CA MET A 196 10.23 -7.78 -12.48
C MET A 196 11.42 -6.87 -12.20
N ARG A 197 11.43 -5.68 -12.77
CA ARG A 197 12.44 -4.65 -12.54
C ARG A 197 11.80 -3.32 -12.19
N GLN A 198 12.44 -2.61 -11.26
CA GLN A 198 12.03 -1.25 -10.93
C GLN A 198 12.57 -0.27 -11.97
N GLU A 199 11.73 0.62 -12.45
CA GLU A 199 12.06 1.71 -13.35
C GLU A 199 11.49 3.02 -12.80
N GLY A 200 12.35 3.83 -12.22
CA GLY A 200 11.93 5.01 -11.46
C GLY A 200 11.00 4.63 -10.30
N ARG A 201 9.77 5.14 -10.33
CA ARG A 201 8.71 4.80 -9.34
C ARG A 201 7.80 3.66 -9.78
N ALA A 202 7.93 3.20 -11.02
CA ALA A 202 7.13 2.12 -11.59
C ALA A 202 7.88 0.78 -11.54
N MET A 203 7.12 -0.27 -11.78
CA MET A 203 7.65 -1.62 -12.01
C MET A 203 7.36 -2.01 -13.46
N ARG A 204 8.18 -2.85 -14.05
CA ARG A 204 7.92 -3.47 -15.35
C ARG A 204 8.45 -4.90 -15.41
N VAL A 205 8.07 -5.62 -16.44
CA VAL A 205 8.70 -6.89 -16.76
C VAL A 205 10.17 -6.62 -17.16
N ALA A 206 11.10 -7.39 -16.60
CA ALA A 206 12.50 -7.34 -16.98
C ALA A 206 12.66 -7.94 -18.40
N LYS A 207 13.52 -7.35 -19.23
CA LYS A 207 13.90 -7.93 -20.50
C LYS A 207 14.74 -9.20 -20.30
N ALA A 208 14.90 -10.01 -21.33
CA ALA A 208 15.59 -11.30 -21.24
C ALA A 208 17.06 -11.15 -20.79
N ASP A 209 17.71 -10.05 -21.15
CA ASP A 209 19.10 -9.71 -20.87
C ASP A 209 19.29 -8.87 -19.61
N GLU A 210 18.20 -8.54 -18.89
CA GLU A 210 18.25 -7.71 -17.69
C GLU A 210 18.14 -8.53 -16.42
N GLU A 211 18.82 -8.07 -15.37
CA GLU A 211 18.54 -8.54 -14.01
C GLU A 211 17.15 -8.09 -13.57
N GLY A 212 16.41 -8.98 -12.92
CA GLY A 212 15.09 -8.73 -12.38
C GLY A 212 14.84 -9.53 -11.11
N MET A 213 13.89 -9.07 -10.31
CA MET A 213 13.43 -9.78 -9.13
C MET A 213 12.51 -10.93 -9.55
N ASP A 214 12.71 -12.10 -8.95
CA ASP A 214 11.81 -13.22 -9.15
C ASP A 214 10.43 -12.89 -8.60
N ALA A 215 9.43 -13.24 -9.36
CA ALA A 215 8.02 -13.05 -9.04
C ALA A 215 7.20 -14.21 -9.63
N ALA A 216 6.24 -14.71 -8.87
CA ALA A 216 5.37 -15.79 -9.31
C ALA A 216 3.91 -15.54 -8.91
N THR A 217 3.02 -15.68 -9.89
CA THR A 217 1.57 -15.49 -9.76
C THR A 217 0.85 -16.62 -10.48
N HIS A 218 -0.04 -17.33 -9.79
CA HIS A 218 -0.94 -18.29 -10.43
C HIS A 218 -2.17 -17.55 -10.94
N VAL A 219 -2.57 -17.85 -12.17
CA VAL A 219 -3.69 -17.23 -12.88
C VAL A 219 -4.70 -18.31 -13.25
N THR A 220 -5.94 -18.12 -12.85
CA THR A 220 -7.09 -18.96 -13.23
C THR A 220 -8.17 -18.07 -13.81
N VAL A 221 -8.64 -18.38 -15.03
CA VAL A 221 -9.72 -17.65 -15.67
C VAL A 221 -11.05 -18.24 -15.20
N LEU A 222 -11.84 -17.44 -14.48
CA LEU A 222 -13.14 -17.88 -13.94
C LEU A 222 -14.26 -17.77 -15.00
N SER A 223 -14.26 -16.69 -15.76
CA SER A 223 -15.22 -16.46 -16.85
C SER A 223 -14.73 -15.40 -17.81
N THR A 224 -15.24 -15.45 -19.05
CA THR A 224 -14.92 -14.47 -20.10
C THR A 224 -16.23 -13.97 -20.73
N ARG A 225 -16.36 -12.65 -20.85
CA ARG A 225 -17.52 -12.01 -21.48
C ARG A 225 -17.13 -10.71 -22.17
N LEU A 226 -17.56 -10.51 -23.41
CA LEU A 226 -17.36 -9.27 -24.18
C LEU A 226 -15.89 -8.78 -24.23
N GLY A 227 -14.94 -9.70 -24.42
CA GLY A 227 -13.51 -9.39 -24.48
C GLY A 227 -12.87 -9.03 -23.14
N ARG A 228 -13.57 -9.28 -22.02
CA ARG A 228 -13.07 -9.13 -20.65
C ARG A 228 -13.07 -10.48 -19.95
N SER A 229 -12.11 -10.69 -19.06
CA SER A 229 -12.04 -11.91 -18.26
C SER A 229 -12.01 -11.59 -16.78
N LEU A 230 -12.82 -12.32 -16.02
CA LEU A 230 -12.74 -12.38 -14.57
C LEU A 230 -11.70 -13.44 -14.21
N VAL A 231 -10.66 -13.04 -13.48
CA VAL A 231 -9.53 -13.90 -13.15
C VAL A 231 -9.29 -13.96 -11.65
N ALA A 232 -9.07 -15.16 -11.13
CA ALA A 232 -8.57 -15.40 -9.79
C ALA A 232 -7.04 -15.52 -9.85
N LEU A 233 -6.35 -14.90 -8.87
CA LEU A 233 -4.90 -14.87 -8.83
C LEU A 233 -4.42 -15.23 -7.43
N ARG A 234 -3.42 -16.12 -7.34
CA ARG A 234 -2.74 -16.47 -6.10
C ARG A 234 -1.27 -16.09 -6.19
N LEU A 235 -0.79 -15.36 -5.20
CA LEU A 235 0.58 -14.88 -5.15
C LEU A 235 1.49 -15.86 -4.40
N GLU A 236 2.60 -16.30 -5.03
CA GLU A 236 3.73 -16.91 -4.32
C GLU A 236 4.66 -15.82 -3.75
N THR A 237 4.87 -14.74 -4.47
CA THR A 237 5.69 -13.60 -4.06
C THR A 237 4.83 -12.35 -3.90
N GLY A 238 5.38 -11.28 -3.30
CA GLY A 238 4.63 -10.03 -3.06
C GLY A 238 5.39 -8.78 -3.50
N ARG A 239 5.81 -8.72 -4.78
CA ARG A 239 6.50 -7.54 -5.31
C ARG A 239 5.52 -6.39 -5.54
N THR A 240 6.03 -5.16 -5.47
CA THR A 240 5.22 -3.96 -5.74
C THR A 240 4.58 -4.07 -7.13
N HIS A 241 3.26 -3.83 -7.22
CA HIS A 241 2.46 -3.91 -8.45
C HIS A 241 2.51 -5.27 -9.19
N GLN A 242 2.89 -6.36 -8.52
CA GLN A 242 3.17 -7.65 -9.17
C GLN A 242 2.02 -8.13 -10.08
N VAL A 243 0.81 -8.23 -9.56
CA VAL A 243 -0.37 -8.67 -10.33
C VAL A 243 -0.59 -7.80 -11.57
N ARG A 244 -0.49 -6.48 -11.40
CA ARG A 244 -0.69 -5.48 -12.46
C ARG A 244 0.35 -5.63 -13.58
N VAL A 245 1.62 -5.77 -13.21
CA VAL A 245 2.74 -5.96 -14.15
C VAL A 245 2.64 -7.31 -14.86
N HIS A 246 2.32 -8.39 -14.14
CA HIS A 246 2.20 -9.72 -14.74
C HIS A 246 1.06 -9.78 -15.76
N LEU A 247 -0.15 -9.33 -15.39
CA LEU A 247 -1.29 -9.32 -16.31
C LEU A 247 -1.05 -8.43 -17.53
N SER A 248 -0.44 -7.26 -17.34
CA SER A 248 -0.03 -6.41 -18.47
C SER A 248 1.03 -7.08 -19.34
N GLY A 249 2.04 -7.71 -18.75
CA GLY A 249 3.10 -8.44 -19.46
C GLY A 249 2.59 -9.64 -20.24
N MET A 250 1.47 -10.23 -19.83
CA MET A 250 0.75 -11.30 -20.55
C MET A 250 -0.23 -10.77 -21.61
N GLY A 251 -0.25 -9.45 -21.87
CA GLY A 251 -1.14 -8.85 -22.87
C GLY A 251 -2.60 -8.68 -22.43
N SER A 252 -2.89 -8.88 -21.16
CA SER A 252 -4.25 -8.79 -20.59
C SER A 252 -4.28 -7.84 -19.38
N PRO A 253 -4.07 -6.51 -19.59
CA PRO A 253 -4.00 -5.54 -18.51
C PRO A 253 -5.33 -5.42 -17.76
N ILE A 254 -5.26 -5.04 -16.49
CA ILE A 254 -6.44 -4.88 -15.62
C ILE A 254 -7.26 -3.67 -16.06
N ILE A 255 -8.58 -3.80 -16.10
CA ILE A 255 -9.51 -2.68 -16.33
C ILE A 255 -9.30 -1.63 -15.23
N GLY A 256 -9.20 -0.35 -15.62
CA GLY A 256 -8.95 0.74 -14.69
C GLY A 256 -7.50 0.91 -14.26
N ASP A 257 -6.55 0.29 -15.01
CA ASP A 257 -5.11 0.43 -14.76
C ASP A 257 -4.37 1.19 -15.90
N PRO A 258 -4.50 2.51 -15.99
CA PRO A 258 -3.85 3.27 -17.05
C PRO A 258 -2.31 3.22 -16.97
N GLN A 259 -1.74 2.96 -15.80
CA GLN A 259 -0.29 2.86 -15.62
C GLN A 259 0.31 1.65 -16.34
N TYR A 260 -0.45 0.57 -16.46
CA TYR A 260 -0.02 -0.69 -17.06
C TYR A 260 -0.84 -1.08 -18.31
N GLY A 261 -1.39 -0.08 -19.02
CA GLY A 261 -2.04 -0.28 -20.31
C GLY A 261 -3.51 -0.70 -20.24
N GLY A 262 -4.11 -0.73 -19.06
CA GLY A 262 -5.53 -1.01 -18.88
C GLY A 262 -6.43 0.12 -19.40
N THR A 263 -7.63 -0.23 -19.84
CA THR A 263 -8.64 0.74 -20.26
C THR A 263 -9.08 1.59 -19.08
N LYS A 264 -9.43 2.86 -19.33
CA LYS A 264 -9.89 3.79 -18.30
C LYS A 264 -11.22 3.30 -17.70
N ALA A 265 -11.29 3.32 -16.36
CA ALA A 265 -12.51 3.07 -15.59
C ALA A 265 -12.54 3.97 -14.35
N SER A 266 -13.61 3.94 -13.59
CA SER A 266 -13.75 4.74 -12.36
C SER A 266 -12.79 4.32 -11.25
N ARG A 267 -12.29 3.07 -11.27
CA ARG A 267 -11.30 2.52 -10.35
C ARG A 267 -10.51 1.38 -10.98
N LEU A 268 -9.42 0.97 -10.34
CA LEU A 268 -8.70 -0.28 -10.64
C LEU A 268 -9.57 -1.48 -10.26
N CYS A 269 -9.82 -2.38 -11.21
CA CYS A 269 -10.57 -3.62 -10.98
C CYS A 269 -9.64 -4.74 -10.48
N LEU A 270 -9.00 -4.48 -9.32
CA LEU A 270 -8.15 -5.41 -8.58
C LEU A 270 -8.59 -5.43 -7.11
N HIS A 271 -8.89 -6.63 -6.59
CA HIS A 271 -9.42 -6.80 -5.25
C HIS A 271 -8.78 -8.01 -4.56
N ALA A 272 -8.26 -7.83 -3.35
CA ALA A 272 -7.76 -8.91 -2.50
C ALA A 272 -8.97 -9.63 -1.86
N VAL A 273 -9.42 -10.69 -2.52
CA VAL A 273 -10.67 -11.37 -2.17
C VAL A 273 -10.52 -12.38 -1.04
N ARG A 274 -9.30 -12.95 -0.88
CA ARG A 274 -9.02 -14.01 0.10
C ARG A 274 -7.71 -13.77 0.81
N LEU A 275 -7.73 -14.03 2.11
CA LEU A 275 -6.54 -14.04 2.96
C LEU A 275 -6.62 -15.25 3.89
N ALA A 276 -5.63 -16.16 3.82
CA ALA A 276 -5.50 -17.24 4.75
C ALA A 276 -4.13 -17.20 5.44
N LEU A 277 -4.13 -17.38 6.75
CA LEU A 277 -2.95 -17.26 7.61
C LEU A 277 -3.08 -18.21 8.83
N THR A 278 -1.95 -18.43 9.50
CA THR A 278 -1.96 -19.07 10.81
C THR A 278 -2.00 -17.97 11.88
N HIS A 279 -3.01 -18.04 12.74
CA HIS A 279 -3.12 -17.15 13.89
C HIS A 279 -1.92 -17.36 14.84
N PRO A 280 -1.46 -16.32 15.59
CA PRO A 280 -0.38 -16.50 16.57
C PRO A 280 -0.61 -17.61 17.60
N ASP A 281 -1.86 -18.00 17.84
CA ASP A 281 -2.22 -19.12 18.71
C ASP A 281 -2.24 -20.49 17.98
N GLY A 282 -1.77 -20.54 16.72
CA GLY A 282 -1.64 -21.76 15.93
C GLY A 282 -2.89 -22.18 15.14
N GLN A 283 -4.02 -21.46 15.26
CA GLN A 283 -5.25 -21.78 14.52
C GLN A 283 -5.18 -21.26 13.09
N ALA A 284 -5.77 -22.01 12.14
CA ALA A 284 -5.93 -21.51 10.78
C ALA A 284 -7.07 -20.48 10.71
N VAL A 285 -6.78 -19.32 10.13
CA VAL A 285 -7.77 -18.27 9.87
C VAL A 285 -7.83 -18.03 8.37
N CYS A 286 -9.03 -18.15 7.80
CA CYS A 286 -9.28 -17.85 6.40
C CYS A 286 -10.47 -16.88 6.30
N VAL A 287 -10.26 -15.77 5.62
CA VAL A 287 -11.28 -14.74 5.41
C VAL A 287 -11.43 -14.48 3.92
N GLU A 288 -12.66 -14.42 3.48
CA GLU A 288 -13.03 -14.02 2.12
C GLU A 288 -13.82 -12.70 2.18
N VAL A 289 -13.43 -11.75 1.33
CA VAL A 289 -14.03 -10.42 1.25
C VAL A 289 -14.54 -10.23 -0.18
N PRO A 290 -15.86 -10.26 -0.41
CA PRO A 290 -16.39 -10.02 -1.76
C PRO A 290 -16.12 -8.57 -2.20
N PRO A 291 -15.92 -8.32 -3.51
CA PRO A 291 -15.82 -6.97 -4.04
C PRO A 291 -17.09 -6.15 -3.81
N ASP A 292 -16.91 -4.86 -3.50
CA ASP A 292 -18.02 -3.89 -3.43
C ASP A 292 -18.69 -3.69 -4.82
N PRO A 293 -19.95 -3.22 -4.89
CA PRO A 293 -20.66 -2.99 -6.14
C PRO A 293 -19.92 -2.11 -7.15
N ASP A 294 -19.19 -1.08 -6.68
CA ASP A 294 -18.40 -0.18 -7.52
C ASP A 294 -17.26 -0.88 -8.29
N PHE A 295 -16.79 -2.03 -7.81
CA PHE A 295 -15.83 -2.87 -8.53
C PHE A 295 -16.46 -3.43 -9.82
N TRP A 296 -17.68 -3.95 -9.73
CA TRP A 296 -18.40 -4.56 -10.85
C TRP A 296 -18.85 -3.53 -11.87
N GLU A 297 -19.34 -2.39 -11.37
CA GLU A 297 -19.71 -1.25 -12.22
C GLU A 297 -18.49 -0.73 -13.02
N ALA A 298 -17.36 -0.53 -12.36
CA ALA A 298 -16.13 -0.09 -13.01
C ALA A 298 -15.60 -1.12 -14.02
N ALA A 299 -15.73 -2.39 -13.70
CA ALA A 299 -15.33 -3.49 -14.58
C ALA A 299 -16.27 -3.62 -15.79
N GLY A 300 -17.50 -3.12 -15.72
CA GLY A 300 -18.56 -3.44 -16.68
C GLY A 300 -18.75 -4.94 -16.82
N PHE A 301 -18.76 -5.63 -15.68
CA PHE A 301 -18.84 -7.09 -15.57
C PHE A 301 -19.83 -7.44 -14.46
N GLU A 302 -20.69 -8.40 -14.69
CA GLU A 302 -21.64 -8.86 -13.67
C GLU A 302 -20.97 -9.87 -12.73
N ALA A 303 -21.24 -9.74 -11.44
CA ALA A 303 -20.78 -10.71 -10.46
C ALA A 303 -21.43 -12.08 -10.74
N PRO A 304 -20.63 -13.16 -10.90
CA PRO A 304 -21.21 -14.51 -10.98
C PRO A 304 -22.00 -14.83 -9.69
N PRO A 305 -23.18 -15.43 -9.80
CA PRO A 305 -24.01 -15.74 -8.62
C PRO A 305 -23.35 -16.74 -7.65
N ASP A 306 -22.51 -17.62 -8.19
CA ASP A 306 -21.73 -18.63 -7.46
C ASP A 306 -20.27 -18.24 -7.21
N LEU A 307 -19.96 -16.94 -7.28
CA LEU A 307 -18.58 -16.44 -7.19
C LEU A 307 -17.83 -17.00 -5.99
N MET A 308 -18.42 -16.93 -4.79
CA MET A 308 -17.74 -17.32 -3.55
C MET A 308 -17.46 -18.82 -3.51
N GLU A 309 -18.38 -19.65 -3.98
CA GLU A 309 -18.17 -21.11 -4.10
C GLU A 309 -17.08 -21.42 -5.12
N THR A 310 -17.09 -20.72 -6.25
CA THR A 310 -16.06 -20.84 -7.30
C THR A 310 -14.69 -20.46 -6.78
N LEU A 311 -14.57 -19.37 -6.04
CA LEU A 311 -13.31 -18.94 -5.40
C LEU A 311 -12.84 -19.94 -4.36
N ALA A 312 -13.71 -20.41 -3.49
CA ALA A 312 -13.38 -21.41 -2.48
C ALA A 312 -12.81 -22.69 -3.14
N ARG A 313 -13.44 -23.17 -4.21
CA ARG A 313 -12.91 -24.31 -5.00
C ARG A 313 -11.57 -23.99 -5.65
N THR A 314 -11.45 -22.85 -6.30
CA THR A 314 -10.24 -22.43 -7.03
C THR A 314 -9.02 -22.35 -6.11
N PHE A 315 -9.19 -21.75 -4.94
CA PHE A 315 -8.09 -21.61 -3.96
C PHE A 315 -7.81 -22.89 -3.17
N SER A 316 -8.80 -23.81 -3.01
CA SER A 316 -8.61 -25.09 -2.32
C SER A 316 -7.86 -26.13 -3.16
N ILE A 317 -7.99 -26.10 -4.50
CA ILE A 317 -7.34 -27.04 -5.43
C ILE A 317 -5.88 -26.64 -5.69
N ALA A 318 -5.50 -25.40 -5.43
CA ALA A 318 -4.14 -24.95 -5.65
C ALA A 318 -3.16 -25.64 -4.69
N PRO A 319 -2.02 -26.18 -5.15
CA PRO A 319 -1.03 -26.81 -4.27
C PRO A 319 -0.57 -25.81 -3.20
N PRO A 320 -0.26 -26.26 -1.98
CA PRO A 320 0.31 -25.38 -0.96
C PRO A 320 1.54 -24.70 -1.52
N ILE A 321 1.71 -23.43 -1.16
CA ILE A 321 2.94 -22.69 -1.47
C ILE A 321 4.04 -23.31 -0.61
N GLY A 322 4.95 -24.08 -1.23
CA GLY A 322 6.09 -24.70 -0.57
C GLY A 322 7.22 -23.74 -0.28
#